data_8ae2ffd826c88631d342ac0db356336e
#
_entry.id   8ae2ffd826c88631d342ac0db356336e
#
_cell.length_a   1.000
_cell.length_b   1.000
_cell.length_c   1.000
_cell.angle_alpha   90.00
_cell.angle_beta   90.00
_cell.angle_gamma   90.00
#
_symmetry.space_group_name_H-M   'P 1'
#
loop_
_entity.id
_entity.type
_entity.pdbx_description
1 polymer ?
#
loop_
_entity_poly.entity_id
_entity_poly.type
_entity_poly.pdbx_seq_one_letter_code
_entity_poly.pdbx_strand_id
1 'polypeptide(L)'
;MKLTADQEQAKNLIREWYFNRSDAVFVLAGYAGTGKTFLINYVVKEVLKLKVGEEAVFVSPTGKAATVLAQGGTVAGTVHGLIYIRDEDDFEVDEDGEIVPKNHLSFYKRDSIDEKIRLIVIDEASMVSVEMLRDLLSFGVKCLFCGDNAQLPPVSGDCFLLDNPDYQLTEIVRQAADNPIIRLATMARNGELIPYGEYGDKVSVVSRRFFYGEQRKKALLRANQIICGRNKTRSELNAEMRRYLGVSE
;
A
#
# COMPACT_ATOMS: atom_id res chain seq x y z
N MET A 1 -3.64 16.69 -18.27
CA MET A 1 -2.24 16.38 -17.91
C MET A 1 -1.72 15.44 -18.97
N LYS A 2 -0.48 15.59 -19.46
CA LYS A 2 0.07 14.73 -20.52
C LYS A 2 0.82 13.59 -19.84
N LEU A 3 0.56 12.34 -20.27
CA LEU A 3 1.30 11.16 -19.79
C LEU A 3 2.76 11.22 -20.27
N THR A 4 3.67 10.65 -19.52
CA THR A 4 5.06 10.42 -19.98
C THR A 4 5.08 9.30 -21.03
N ALA A 5 6.20 9.14 -21.75
CA ALA A 5 6.33 8.07 -22.74
C ALA A 5 6.20 6.68 -22.09
N ASP A 6 6.79 6.52 -20.90
CA ASP A 6 6.73 5.33 -20.08
C ASP A 6 5.28 4.99 -19.65
N GLN A 7 4.54 6.00 -19.19
CA GLN A 7 3.13 5.87 -18.83
C GLN A 7 2.23 5.58 -20.05
N GLU A 8 2.51 6.16 -21.22
CA GLU A 8 1.78 5.86 -22.47
C GLU A 8 1.93 4.38 -22.86
N GLN A 9 3.12 3.84 -22.74
CA GLN A 9 3.38 2.44 -23.02
C GLN A 9 2.63 1.52 -22.05
N ALA A 10 2.72 1.78 -20.75
CA ALA A 10 1.99 1.03 -19.71
C ALA A 10 0.48 1.07 -19.96
N LYS A 11 -0.08 2.24 -20.27
CA LYS A 11 -1.49 2.42 -20.62
C LYS A 11 -1.92 1.50 -21.76
N ASN A 12 -1.12 1.44 -22.84
CA ASN A 12 -1.43 0.62 -24.01
C ASN A 12 -1.41 -0.87 -23.68
N LEU A 13 -0.42 -1.32 -22.89
CA LEU A 13 -0.32 -2.72 -22.44
C LEU A 13 -1.48 -3.12 -21.54
N ILE A 14 -1.87 -2.27 -20.57
CA ILE A 14 -3.02 -2.53 -19.70
C ILE A 14 -4.32 -2.62 -20.53
N ARG A 15 -4.52 -1.71 -21.49
CA ARG A 15 -5.67 -1.74 -22.38
C ARG A 15 -5.71 -3.04 -23.20
N GLU A 16 -4.59 -3.42 -23.78
CA GLU A 16 -4.48 -4.66 -24.56
C GLU A 16 -4.78 -5.89 -23.69
N TRP A 17 -4.17 -5.97 -22.51
CA TRP A 17 -4.44 -7.03 -21.55
C TRP A 17 -5.93 -7.11 -21.19
N TYR A 18 -6.54 -5.99 -20.88
CA TYR A 18 -7.93 -5.97 -20.42
C TYR A 18 -8.90 -6.48 -21.49
N PHE A 19 -8.74 -6.06 -22.75
CA PHE A 19 -9.68 -6.40 -23.81
C PHE A 19 -9.32 -7.65 -24.61
N ASN A 20 -8.04 -7.95 -24.78
CA ASN A 20 -7.59 -8.92 -25.79
C ASN A 20 -6.91 -10.16 -25.23
N ARG A 21 -6.54 -10.16 -23.93
CA ARG A 21 -5.88 -11.32 -23.31
C ARG A 21 -6.80 -12.06 -22.37
N SER A 22 -6.62 -13.39 -22.30
CA SER A 22 -7.33 -14.27 -21.38
C SER A 22 -6.75 -14.23 -19.94
N ASP A 23 -5.51 -13.72 -19.80
CA ASP A 23 -4.83 -13.68 -18.51
C ASP A 23 -5.63 -12.88 -17.48
N ALA A 24 -5.83 -13.49 -16.31
CA ALA A 24 -6.57 -12.86 -15.22
C ALA A 24 -5.78 -11.75 -14.50
N VAL A 25 -4.46 -11.73 -14.66
CA VAL A 25 -3.54 -10.87 -13.92
C VAL A 25 -2.76 -9.96 -14.86
N PHE A 26 -2.58 -8.71 -14.43
CA PHE A 26 -1.58 -7.78 -14.95
C PHE A 26 -0.84 -7.15 -13.79
N VAL A 27 0.48 -7.11 -13.87
CA VAL A 27 1.35 -6.56 -12.82
C VAL A 27 2.08 -5.33 -13.34
N LEU A 28 1.74 -4.17 -12.77
CA LEU A 28 2.41 -2.91 -13.01
C LEU A 28 3.33 -2.58 -11.84
N ALA A 29 4.62 -2.78 -12.01
CA ALA A 29 5.59 -2.29 -11.05
C ALA A 29 5.99 -0.84 -11.36
N GLY A 30 6.56 -0.17 -10.38
CA GLY A 30 7.15 1.16 -10.60
C GLY A 30 7.64 1.78 -9.31
N TYR A 31 8.63 2.62 -9.43
CA TYR A 31 9.25 3.29 -8.29
C TYR A 31 8.38 4.42 -7.71
N ALA A 32 8.74 4.86 -6.50
CA ALA A 32 8.12 6.06 -5.93
C ALA A 32 8.31 7.26 -6.87
N GLY A 33 7.22 8.03 -7.09
CA GLY A 33 7.25 9.21 -7.96
C GLY A 33 7.07 8.94 -9.46
N THR A 34 6.84 7.70 -9.91
CA THR A 34 6.54 7.39 -11.33
C THR A 34 5.07 7.62 -11.70
N GLY A 35 4.22 7.96 -10.74
CA GLY A 35 2.81 8.29 -10.98
C GLY A 35 1.90 7.08 -11.21
N LYS A 36 2.21 5.92 -10.65
CA LYS A 36 1.41 4.69 -10.75
C LYS A 36 -0.07 4.90 -10.50
N THR A 37 -0.42 5.38 -9.31
CA THR A 37 -1.82 5.57 -8.89
C THR A 37 -2.57 6.53 -9.81
N PHE A 38 -1.91 7.60 -10.28
CA PHE A 38 -2.48 8.51 -11.27
C PHE A 38 -2.77 7.79 -12.60
N LEU A 39 -1.77 7.05 -13.13
CA LEU A 39 -1.90 6.33 -14.38
C LEU A 39 -3.06 5.32 -14.33
N ILE A 40 -3.15 4.53 -13.26
CA ILE A 40 -4.20 3.51 -13.15
C ILE A 40 -5.57 4.15 -13.06
N ASN A 41 -5.75 5.21 -12.27
CA ASN A 41 -7.00 5.95 -12.24
C ASN A 41 -7.39 6.50 -13.62
N TYR A 42 -6.43 7.04 -14.35
CA TYR A 42 -6.63 7.52 -15.72
C TYR A 42 -7.04 6.34 -16.65
N VAL A 43 -6.33 5.22 -16.58
CA VAL A 43 -6.63 4.05 -17.43
C VAL A 43 -8.03 3.52 -17.14
N VAL A 44 -8.39 3.32 -15.88
CA VAL A 44 -9.71 2.78 -15.51
C VAL A 44 -10.83 3.69 -15.99
N LYS A 45 -10.72 5.00 -15.72
CA LYS A 45 -11.78 5.97 -16.03
C LYS A 45 -11.84 6.35 -17.50
N GLU A 46 -10.68 6.65 -18.10
CA GLU A 46 -10.64 7.28 -19.42
C GLU A 46 -10.40 6.29 -20.57
N VAL A 47 -9.71 5.19 -20.30
CA VAL A 47 -9.35 4.20 -21.34
C VAL A 47 -10.30 3.03 -21.31
N LEU A 48 -10.51 2.41 -20.15
CA LEU A 48 -11.39 1.26 -19.99
C LEU A 48 -12.86 1.67 -19.82
N LYS A 49 -13.13 2.93 -19.46
CA LYS A 49 -14.47 3.50 -19.26
C LYS A 49 -15.29 2.73 -18.21
N LEU A 50 -14.61 2.20 -17.18
CA LEU A 50 -15.27 1.50 -16.09
C LEU A 50 -15.72 2.47 -14.99
N LYS A 51 -16.88 2.22 -14.42
CA LYS A 51 -17.40 2.97 -13.27
C LYS A 51 -16.65 2.56 -12.01
N VAL A 52 -15.89 3.49 -11.45
CA VAL A 52 -15.16 3.27 -10.19
C VAL A 52 -16.13 3.12 -9.02
N GLY A 53 -15.95 2.08 -8.22
CA GLY A 53 -16.82 1.71 -7.12
C GLY A 53 -17.97 0.77 -7.48
N GLU A 54 -18.22 0.54 -8.77
CA GLU A 54 -19.21 -0.43 -9.27
C GLU A 54 -18.54 -1.52 -10.12
N GLU A 55 -17.99 -1.14 -11.28
CA GLU A 55 -17.37 -2.06 -12.24
C GLU A 55 -15.87 -2.24 -12.01
N ALA A 56 -15.20 -1.23 -11.48
CA ALA A 56 -13.81 -1.30 -11.06
C ALA A 56 -13.69 -0.91 -9.59
N VAL A 57 -13.16 -1.81 -8.77
CA VAL A 57 -12.92 -1.57 -7.36
C VAL A 57 -11.44 -1.44 -7.07
N PHE A 58 -11.09 -0.44 -6.26
CA PHE A 58 -9.72 -0.21 -5.83
C PHE A 58 -9.56 -0.72 -4.40
N VAL A 59 -8.56 -1.55 -4.19
CA VAL A 59 -8.28 -2.12 -2.87
C VAL A 59 -6.80 -2.07 -2.55
N SER A 60 -6.47 -2.12 -1.27
CA SER A 60 -5.11 -2.22 -0.80
C SER A 60 -5.01 -3.26 0.33
N PRO A 61 -3.87 -3.93 0.52
CA PRO A 61 -3.66 -4.85 1.62
C PRO A 61 -3.83 -4.23 3.01
N THR A 62 -3.63 -2.91 3.13
CA THR A 62 -3.71 -2.21 4.42
C THR A 62 -4.77 -1.12 4.44
N GLY A 63 -5.43 -0.95 5.60
CA GLY A 63 -6.44 0.11 5.79
C GLY A 63 -5.88 1.51 5.59
N LYS A 64 -4.63 1.76 5.97
CA LYS A 64 -4.00 3.07 5.77
C LYS A 64 -3.81 3.40 4.30
N ALA A 65 -3.32 2.47 3.50
CA ALA A 65 -3.16 2.68 2.06
C ALA A 65 -4.53 2.85 1.37
N ALA A 66 -5.54 2.07 1.77
CA ALA A 66 -6.91 2.27 1.30
C ALA A 66 -7.44 3.68 1.61
N THR A 67 -7.18 4.20 2.81
CA THR A 67 -7.55 5.58 3.18
C THR A 67 -6.85 6.62 2.32
N VAL A 68 -5.56 6.44 2.02
CA VAL A 68 -4.79 7.35 1.15
C VAL A 68 -5.33 7.33 -0.28
N LEU A 69 -5.67 6.16 -0.82
CA LEU A 69 -6.33 6.03 -2.12
C LEU A 69 -7.67 6.78 -2.15
N ALA A 70 -8.49 6.62 -1.10
CA ALA A 70 -9.78 7.30 -0.98
C ALA A 70 -9.63 8.83 -0.90
N GLN A 71 -8.63 9.36 -0.21
CA GLN A 71 -8.32 10.79 -0.17
C GLN A 71 -7.92 11.35 -1.55
N GLY A 72 -7.35 10.51 -2.41
CA GLY A 72 -7.07 10.83 -3.82
C GLY A 72 -8.32 10.90 -4.72
N GLY A 73 -9.53 10.80 -4.16
CA GLY A 73 -10.80 10.86 -4.91
C GLY A 73 -11.20 9.54 -5.57
N THR A 74 -10.62 8.44 -5.11
CA THR A 74 -10.95 7.08 -5.56
C THR A 74 -11.74 6.37 -4.47
N VAL A 75 -12.87 5.73 -4.82
CA VAL A 75 -13.56 4.83 -3.87
C VAL A 75 -12.67 3.61 -3.66
N ALA A 76 -12.13 3.46 -2.46
CA ALA A 76 -11.17 2.41 -2.16
C ALA A 76 -11.48 1.71 -0.83
N GLY A 77 -11.16 0.43 -0.77
CA GLY A 77 -11.31 -0.42 0.41
C GLY A 77 -10.06 -1.24 0.70
N THR A 78 -10.17 -2.16 1.64
CA THR A 78 -9.12 -3.16 1.87
C THR A 78 -9.41 -4.44 1.09
N VAL A 79 -8.35 -5.18 0.71
CA VAL A 79 -8.50 -6.52 0.12
C VAL A 79 -9.34 -7.41 1.04
N HIS A 80 -9.04 -7.41 2.36
CA HIS A 80 -9.80 -8.17 3.34
C HIS A 80 -11.30 -7.81 3.34
N GLY A 81 -11.63 -6.53 3.31
CA GLY A 81 -13.03 -6.09 3.28
C GLY A 81 -13.77 -6.50 2.00
N LEU A 82 -13.06 -6.64 0.88
CA LEU A 82 -13.64 -7.07 -0.38
C LEU A 82 -13.92 -8.59 -0.39
N ILE A 83 -12.95 -9.42 0.02
CA ILE A 83 -13.00 -10.86 -0.22
C ILE A 83 -13.25 -11.74 1.02
N TYR A 84 -13.21 -11.17 2.23
CA TYR A 84 -13.46 -11.92 3.45
C TYR A 84 -14.67 -11.37 4.22
N ILE A 85 -15.26 -12.24 5.02
CA ILE A 85 -16.28 -11.94 6.03
C ILE A 85 -15.66 -12.19 7.39
N ARG A 86 -15.87 -11.28 8.32
CA ARG A 86 -15.49 -11.51 9.71
C ARG A 86 -16.42 -12.56 10.31
N ASP A 87 -15.86 -13.49 11.07
CA ASP A 87 -16.64 -14.42 11.89
C ASP A 87 -17.40 -13.60 12.95
N GLU A 88 -18.72 -13.71 12.97
CA GLU A 88 -19.54 -13.05 13.98
C GLU A 88 -19.41 -13.73 15.35
N ASP A 89 -18.97 -14.98 15.40
CA ASP A 89 -18.67 -15.72 16.63
C ASP A 89 -17.27 -15.38 17.17
N ASP A 90 -17.02 -14.10 17.41
CA ASP A 90 -15.77 -13.61 18.01
C ASP A 90 -15.63 -13.94 19.51
N PHE A 91 -16.52 -14.75 20.04
CA PHE A 91 -16.54 -15.16 21.44
C PHE A 91 -16.27 -16.68 21.54
N GLU A 92 -15.52 -17.07 22.57
CA GLU A 92 -15.31 -18.45 22.95
C GLU A 92 -15.69 -18.62 24.43
N VAL A 93 -15.98 -19.84 24.82
CA VAL A 93 -16.23 -20.17 26.23
C VAL A 93 -14.89 -20.60 26.81
N ASP A 94 -14.40 -19.89 27.83
CA ASP A 94 -13.16 -20.23 28.52
C ASP A 94 -13.31 -21.48 29.42
N GLU A 95 -12.22 -21.87 30.08
CA GLU A 95 -12.18 -23.06 30.98
C GLU A 95 -13.13 -22.91 32.19
N ASP A 96 -13.50 -21.67 32.56
CA ASP A 96 -14.41 -21.38 33.67
C ASP A 96 -15.89 -21.25 33.21
N GLY A 97 -16.16 -21.42 31.91
CA GLY A 97 -17.50 -21.36 31.31
C GLY A 97 -17.99 -19.94 31.01
N GLU A 98 -17.12 -18.93 31.06
CA GLU A 98 -17.45 -17.56 30.72
C GLU A 98 -17.25 -17.30 29.22
N ILE A 99 -18.12 -16.45 28.63
CA ILE A 99 -18.02 -16.02 27.23
C ILE A 99 -16.96 -14.93 27.16
N VAL A 100 -15.80 -15.26 26.58
CA VAL A 100 -14.68 -14.34 26.39
C VAL A 100 -14.44 -14.04 24.90
N PRO A 101 -13.98 -12.85 24.55
CA PRO A 101 -13.60 -12.57 23.16
C PRO A 101 -12.47 -13.48 22.69
N LYS A 102 -12.60 -14.08 21.52
CA LYS A 102 -11.50 -14.81 20.90
C LYS A 102 -10.27 -13.92 20.72
N ASN A 103 -9.12 -14.40 21.09
CA ASN A 103 -7.84 -13.69 20.96
C ASN A 103 -7.43 -13.46 19.49
N HIS A 104 -8.09 -14.10 18.53
CA HIS A 104 -7.82 -13.99 17.10
C HIS A 104 -9.12 -13.76 16.35
N LEU A 105 -9.13 -12.72 15.53
CA LEU A 105 -10.22 -12.46 14.58
C LEU A 105 -10.15 -13.54 13.49
N SER A 106 -11.22 -14.29 13.33
CA SER A 106 -11.37 -15.28 12.26
C SER A 106 -12.05 -14.64 11.06
N PHE A 107 -11.52 -14.93 9.87
CA PHE A 107 -12.06 -14.44 8.62
C PHE A 107 -12.32 -15.62 7.68
N TYR A 108 -13.48 -15.62 7.05
CA TYR A 108 -13.85 -16.61 6.02
C TYR A 108 -13.88 -15.93 4.66
N LYS A 109 -13.35 -16.61 3.64
CA LYS A 109 -13.47 -16.13 2.28
C LYS A 109 -14.94 -16.09 1.87
N ARG A 110 -15.36 -15.02 1.19
CA ARG A 110 -16.70 -14.92 0.60
C ARG A 110 -16.86 -15.97 -0.51
N ASP A 111 -18.07 -16.48 -0.68
CA ASP A 111 -18.40 -17.36 -1.80
C ASP A 111 -18.43 -16.59 -3.13
N SER A 112 -18.85 -15.31 -3.09
CA SER A 112 -18.90 -14.43 -4.26
C SER A 112 -18.68 -12.98 -3.86
N ILE A 113 -18.32 -12.17 -4.85
CA ILE A 113 -18.30 -10.70 -4.80
C ILE A 113 -19.38 -10.15 -5.74
N ASP A 114 -19.62 -8.84 -5.74
CA ASP A 114 -20.63 -8.22 -6.61
C ASP A 114 -20.34 -8.54 -8.08
N GLU A 115 -21.31 -9.13 -8.76
CA GLU A 115 -21.23 -9.56 -10.16
C GLU A 115 -20.98 -8.42 -11.17
N LYS A 116 -21.22 -7.17 -10.75
CA LYS A 116 -20.90 -5.98 -11.56
C LYS A 116 -19.40 -5.71 -11.62
N ILE A 117 -18.62 -6.23 -10.69
CA ILE A 117 -17.17 -6.01 -10.62
C ILE A 117 -16.50 -6.76 -11.78
N ARG A 118 -15.86 -6.02 -12.66
CA ARG A 118 -15.14 -6.49 -13.84
C ARG A 118 -13.64 -6.36 -13.73
N LEU A 119 -13.18 -5.51 -12.80
CA LEU A 119 -11.76 -5.25 -12.55
C LEU A 119 -11.53 -4.98 -11.06
N ILE A 120 -10.59 -5.69 -10.48
CA ILE A 120 -10.06 -5.39 -9.15
C ILE A 120 -8.67 -4.76 -9.35
N VAL A 121 -8.49 -3.55 -8.85
CA VAL A 121 -7.19 -2.85 -8.83
C VAL A 121 -6.62 -2.96 -7.43
N ILE A 122 -5.46 -3.58 -7.32
CA ILE A 122 -4.77 -3.78 -6.04
C ILE A 122 -3.55 -2.86 -6.00
N ASP A 123 -3.61 -1.80 -5.19
CA ASP A 123 -2.46 -0.92 -4.94
C ASP A 123 -1.65 -1.42 -3.73
N GLU A 124 -0.36 -1.08 -3.68
CA GLU A 124 0.61 -1.59 -2.71
C GLU A 124 0.74 -3.13 -2.75
N ALA A 125 0.80 -3.69 -3.96
CA ALA A 125 0.82 -5.13 -4.19
C ALA A 125 2.02 -5.86 -3.60
N SER A 126 3.09 -5.16 -3.20
CA SER A 126 4.24 -5.73 -2.47
C SER A 126 3.86 -6.42 -1.16
N MET A 127 2.70 -6.07 -0.59
CA MET A 127 2.20 -6.63 0.67
C MET A 127 1.15 -7.75 0.48
N VAL A 128 0.86 -8.16 -0.74
CA VAL A 128 -0.08 -9.25 -1.05
C VAL A 128 0.61 -10.59 -0.83
N SER A 129 0.06 -11.45 0.02
CA SER A 129 0.56 -12.82 0.21
C SER A 129 0.08 -13.75 -0.91
N VAL A 130 0.76 -14.89 -1.09
CA VAL A 130 0.35 -15.93 -2.05
C VAL A 130 -1.08 -16.41 -1.77
N GLU A 131 -1.46 -16.56 -0.51
CA GLU A 131 -2.80 -16.96 -0.10
C GLU A 131 -3.84 -15.92 -0.54
N MET A 132 -3.63 -14.65 -0.21
CA MET A 132 -4.50 -13.55 -0.62
C MET A 132 -4.62 -13.44 -2.15
N LEU A 133 -3.52 -13.65 -2.89
CA LEU A 133 -3.51 -13.70 -4.34
C LEU A 133 -4.42 -14.83 -4.88
N ARG A 134 -4.27 -16.04 -4.31
CA ARG A 134 -5.10 -17.19 -4.69
C ARG A 134 -6.58 -16.93 -4.44
N ASP A 135 -6.91 -16.36 -3.29
CA ASP A 135 -8.27 -16.02 -2.93
C ASP A 135 -8.88 -14.95 -3.87
N LEU A 136 -8.12 -13.91 -4.20
CA LEU A 136 -8.54 -12.90 -5.18
C LEU A 136 -8.86 -13.52 -6.54
N LEU A 137 -7.97 -14.37 -7.04
CA LEU A 137 -8.12 -14.99 -8.35
C LEU A 137 -9.27 -16.01 -8.40
N SER A 138 -9.66 -16.59 -7.27
CA SER A 138 -10.76 -17.55 -7.20
C SER A 138 -12.13 -16.96 -7.56
N PHE A 139 -12.29 -15.64 -7.55
CA PHE A 139 -13.52 -14.96 -7.98
C PHE A 139 -13.65 -14.82 -9.51
N GLY A 140 -12.61 -15.18 -10.27
CA GLY A 140 -12.65 -15.14 -11.74
C GLY A 140 -12.70 -13.72 -12.35
N VAL A 141 -12.42 -12.69 -11.56
CA VAL A 141 -12.36 -11.28 -12.00
C VAL A 141 -10.93 -10.90 -12.37
N LYS A 142 -10.76 -10.08 -13.40
CA LYS A 142 -9.44 -9.55 -13.77
C LYS A 142 -8.85 -8.70 -12.64
N CYS A 143 -7.57 -8.92 -12.34
CA CYS A 143 -6.83 -8.25 -11.27
C CYS A 143 -5.64 -7.47 -11.83
N LEU A 144 -5.63 -6.17 -11.61
CA LEU A 144 -4.51 -5.27 -11.92
C LEU A 144 -3.75 -4.98 -10.63
N PHE A 145 -2.58 -5.58 -10.50
CA PHE A 145 -1.70 -5.36 -9.35
C PHE A 145 -0.75 -4.20 -9.62
N CYS A 146 -0.62 -3.32 -8.64
CA CYS A 146 0.25 -2.17 -8.69
C CYS A 146 1.12 -2.11 -7.45
N GLY A 147 2.43 -1.97 -7.62
CA GLY A 147 3.33 -1.93 -6.48
C GLY A 147 4.72 -1.42 -6.83
N ASP A 148 5.55 -1.39 -5.81
CA ASP A 148 6.96 -1.03 -5.92
C ASP A 148 7.79 -2.22 -5.42
N ASN A 149 8.54 -2.84 -6.32
CA ASN A 149 9.37 -4.01 -6.02
C ASN A 149 10.58 -3.69 -5.12
N ALA A 150 10.86 -2.41 -4.87
CA ALA A 150 11.87 -1.97 -3.90
C ALA A 150 11.29 -1.73 -2.49
N GLN A 151 9.97 -1.86 -2.30
CA GLN A 151 9.33 -1.78 -0.98
C GLN A 151 9.44 -3.09 -0.21
N LEU A 152 9.07 -3.04 1.08
CA LEU A 152 9.12 -4.21 1.95
C LEU A 152 8.14 -5.29 1.47
N PRO A 153 8.56 -6.57 1.51
CA PRO A 153 7.70 -7.71 1.21
C PRO A 153 6.61 -7.88 2.29
N PRO A 154 5.64 -8.78 2.07
CA PRO A 154 4.61 -9.08 3.06
C PRO A 154 5.21 -9.61 4.36
N VAL A 155 4.52 -9.37 5.49
CA VAL A 155 4.99 -9.78 6.84
C VAL A 155 5.00 -11.31 6.99
N SER A 156 4.12 -12.01 6.27
CA SER A 156 4.00 -13.47 6.27
C SER A 156 3.83 -13.98 4.84
N GLY A 157 4.56 -15.03 4.53
CA GLY A 157 4.57 -15.65 3.21
C GLY A 157 5.39 -14.87 2.17
N ASP A 158 5.82 -15.56 1.14
CA ASP A 158 6.51 -14.95 0.01
C ASP A 158 5.47 -14.49 -1.03
N CYS A 159 5.71 -13.35 -1.67
CA CYS A 159 4.98 -12.95 -2.85
C CYS A 159 5.96 -12.48 -3.92
N PHE A 160 6.10 -13.26 -4.97
CA PHE A 160 6.99 -12.98 -6.09
C PHE A 160 6.30 -12.21 -7.22
N LEU A 161 5.11 -11.66 -6.95
CA LEU A 161 4.28 -11.02 -7.97
C LEU A 161 4.99 -9.85 -8.66
N LEU A 162 5.75 -9.07 -7.90
CA LEU A 162 6.47 -7.90 -8.41
C LEU A 162 7.88 -8.22 -8.94
N ASP A 163 8.35 -9.46 -8.85
CA ASP A 163 9.68 -9.84 -9.33
C ASP A 163 9.74 -9.91 -10.86
N ASN A 164 8.61 -10.28 -11.49
CA ASN A 164 8.46 -10.35 -12.93
C ASN A 164 7.20 -9.59 -13.38
N PRO A 165 7.21 -8.25 -13.34
CA PRO A 165 6.05 -7.46 -13.73
C PRO A 165 5.83 -7.50 -15.24
N ASP A 166 4.57 -7.38 -15.68
CA ASP A 166 4.25 -7.21 -17.11
C ASP A 166 4.79 -5.89 -17.66
N TYR A 167 4.87 -4.88 -16.80
CA TYR A 167 5.53 -3.62 -17.11
C TYR A 167 6.08 -2.92 -15.86
N GLN A 168 7.23 -2.26 -15.99
CA GLN A 168 7.83 -1.50 -14.92
C GLN A 168 8.01 -0.03 -15.31
N LEU A 169 7.33 0.86 -14.57
CA LEU A 169 7.54 2.30 -14.70
C LEU A 169 8.86 2.70 -14.02
N THR A 170 9.72 3.33 -14.79
CA THR A 170 11.05 3.78 -14.33
C THR A 170 11.20 5.30 -14.37
N GLU A 171 10.44 5.98 -15.22
CA GLU A 171 10.52 7.43 -15.39
C GLU A 171 9.86 8.16 -14.20
N ILE A 172 10.66 8.90 -13.43
CA ILE A 172 10.16 9.74 -12.34
C ILE A 172 9.51 10.98 -12.95
N VAL A 173 8.24 11.24 -12.58
CA VAL A 173 7.53 12.42 -13.05
C VAL A 173 8.23 13.70 -12.56
N ARG A 174 8.40 14.71 -13.44
CA ARG A 174 9.18 15.94 -13.18
C ARG A 174 8.85 16.61 -11.84
N GLN A 175 7.57 16.66 -11.46
CA GLN A 175 7.15 17.24 -10.19
C GLN A 175 7.67 16.46 -8.95
N ALA A 176 8.01 15.18 -9.11
CA ALA A 176 8.55 14.36 -8.06
C ALA A 176 10.10 14.36 -8.04
N ALA A 177 10.75 14.66 -9.17
CA ALA A 177 12.20 14.61 -9.30
C ALA A 177 12.92 15.61 -8.38
N ASP A 178 12.32 16.77 -8.13
CA ASP A 178 12.87 17.82 -7.25
C ASP A 178 12.58 17.57 -5.76
N ASN A 179 11.80 16.52 -5.44
CA ASN A 179 11.46 16.22 -4.06
C ASN A 179 12.63 15.49 -3.36
N PRO A 180 13.22 16.08 -2.29
CA PRO A 180 14.35 15.48 -1.61
C PRO A 180 14.03 14.10 -1.01
N ILE A 181 12.77 13.82 -0.63
CA ILE A 181 12.35 12.51 -0.15
C ILE A 181 12.48 11.45 -1.26
N ILE A 182 12.06 11.77 -2.48
CA ILE A 182 12.18 10.86 -3.63
C ILE A 182 13.65 10.60 -3.96
N ARG A 183 14.50 11.65 -3.88
CA ARG A 183 15.95 11.49 -4.04
C ARG A 183 16.55 10.55 -3.00
N LEU A 184 16.22 10.73 -1.72
CA LEU A 184 16.70 9.87 -0.64
C LEU A 184 16.18 8.42 -0.79
N ALA A 185 14.93 8.25 -1.18
CA ALA A 185 14.34 6.94 -1.47
C ALA A 185 15.07 6.23 -2.63
N THR A 186 15.46 6.98 -3.65
CA THR A 186 16.25 6.45 -4.78
C THR A 186 17.65 6.04 -4.33
N MET A 187 18.34 6.85 -3.52
CA MET A 187 19.63 6.49 -2.94
C MET A 187 19.54 5.21 -2.09
N ALA A 188 18.51 5.12 -1.21
CA ALA A 188 18.28 3.93 -0.41
C ALA A 188 18.05 2.68 -1.26
N ARG A 189 17.24 2.77 -2.31
CA ARG A 189 16.97 1.67 -3.25
C ARG A 189 18.23 1.20 -3.96
N ASN A 190 19.11 2.12 -4.36
CA ASN A 190 20.36 1.81 -5.03
C ASN A 190 21.45 1.28 -4.07
N GLY A 191 21.16 1.19 -2.75
CA GLY A 191 22.16 0.83 -1.75
C GLY A 191 23.22 1.91 -1.52
N GLU A 192 22.93 3.14 -1.95
CA GLU A 192 23.86 4.26 -1.78
C GLU A 192 23.88 4.75 -0.33
N LEU A 193 25.03 5.22 0.13
CA LEU A 193 25.16 5.84 1.44
C LEU A 193 24.39 7.17 1.45
N ILE A 194 23.46 7.31 2.40
CA ILE A 194 22.76 8.57 2.64
C ILE A 194 23.54 9.39 3.68
N PRO A 195 24.17 10.49 3.30
CA PRO A 195 24.91 11.33 4.24
C PRO A 195 24.00 12.00 5.25
N TYR A 196 24.51 12.27 6.47
CA TYR A 196 23.82 13.13 7.41
C TYR A 196 23.85 14.58 6.92
N GLY A 197 22.74 15.30 7.09
CA GLY A 197 22.63 16.69 6.66
C GLY A 197 21.23 17.11 6.31
N GLU A 198 21.11 18.32 5.79
CA GLU A 198 19.87 18.91 5.32
C GLU A 198 19.70 18.67 3.81
N TYR A 199 18.48 18.31 3.42
CA TYR A 199 18.10 18.05 2.03
C TYR A 199 16.92 18.95 1.66
N GLY A 200 17.21 20.14 1.15
CA GLY A 200 16.23 21.20 0.98
C GLY A 200 15.72 21.73 2.34
N ASP A 201 14.63 22.46 2.32
CA ASP A 201 14.14 23.21 3.50
C ASP A 201 13.33 22.33 4.49
N LYS A 202 13.00 21.09 4.13
CA LYS A 202 12.00 20.30 4.88
C LYS A 202 12.46 18.89 5.25
N VAL A 203 13.62 18.47 4.82
CA VAL A 203 14.12 17.10 5.04
C VAL A 203 15.51 17.14 5.65
N SER A 204 15.70 16.46 6.77
CA SER A 204 16.99 16.29 7.40
C SER A 204 17.26 14.82 7.74
N VAL A 205 18.51 14.40 7.55
CA VAL A 205 19.02 13.09 7.94
C VAL A 205 19.96 13.26 9.10
N VAL A 206 19.59 12.74 10.25
CA VAL A 206 20.36 12.91 11.49
C VAL A 206 20.82 11.57 12.06
N SER A 207 22.01 11.54 12.66
CA SER A 207 22.49 10.36 13.35
C SER A 207 21.67 10.11 14.62
N ARG A 208 21.26 8.86 14.82
CA ARG A 208 20.59 8.44 16.06
C ARG A 208 21.39 8.79 17.32
N ARG A 209 22.72 8.82 17.23
CA ARG A 209 23.61 9.15 18.36
C ARG A 209 23.46 10.58 18.85
N PHE A 210 23.03 11.48 17.97
CA PHE A 210 22.82 12.91 18.30
C PHE A 210 21.35 13.28 18.44
N PHE A 211 20.44 12.31 18.27
CA PHE A 211 19.00 12.53 18.33
C PHE A 211 18.46 12.10 19.72
N TYR A 212 18.68 12.95 20.73
CA TYR A 212 18.27 12.69 22.12
C TYR A 212 17.84 13.98 22.85
N GLY A 213 17.36 13.84 24.08
CA GLY A 213 17.00 14.96 24.96
C GLY A 213 15.86 15.84 24.40
N GLU A 214 15.95 17.14 24.71
CA GLU A 214 14.92 18.12 24.32
C GLU A 214 14.76 18.26 22.81
N GLN A 215 15.80 18.09 22.01
CA GLN A 215 15.75 18.13 20.56
C GLN A 215 14.87 17.00 20.02
N ARG A 216 15.09 15.78 20.53
CA ARG A 216 14.28 14.61 20.15
C ARG A 216 12.83 14.78 20.57
N LYS A 217 12.58 15.22 21.81
CA LYS A 217 11.23 15.47 22.32
C LYS A 217 10.48 16.49 21.46
N LYS A 218 11.10 17.62 21.12
CA LYS A 218 10.50 18.64 20.25
C LYS A 218 10.19 18.09 18.85
N ALA A 219 11.08 17.30 18.27
CA ALA A 219 10.85 16.69 16.95
C ALA A 219 9.69 15.70 16.98
N LEU A 220 9.63 14.83 18.00
CA LEU A 220 8.54 13.86 18.17
C LEU A 220 7.19 14.56 18.35
N LEU A 221 7.12 15.59 19.19
CA LEU A 221 5.88 16.34 19.43
C LEU A 221 5.40 17.15 18.22
N ARG A 222 6.29 17.53 17.31
CA ARG A 222 5.94 18.23 16.06
C ARG A 222 5.55 17.30 14.93
N ALA A 223 5.90 16.02 15.01
CA ALA A 223 5.64 15.07 13.97
C ALA A 223 4.15 14.72 13.90
N ASN A 224 3.56 14.83 12.72
CA ASN A 224 2.19 14.34 12.47
C ASN A 224 2.15 12.81 12.52
N GLN A 225 3.26 12.16 12.16
CA GLN A 225 3.39 10.71 12.18
C GLN A 225 4.84 10.29 12.42
N ILE A 226 5.03 9.26 13.23
CA ILE A 226 6.32 8.64 13.50
C ILE A 226 6.32 7.23 12.88
N ILE A 227 7.31 6.93 12.04
CA ILE A 227 7.44 5.62 11.38
C ILE A 227 8.67 4.92 11.96
N CYS A 228 8.52 3.63 12.26
CA CYS A 228 9.61 2.80 12.76
C CYS A 228 9.48 1.37 12.24
N GLY A 229 10.61 0.66 12.11
CA GLY A 229 10.65 -0.68 11.50
C GLY A 229 10.33 -1.85 12.44
N ARG A 230 10.10 -1.62 13.75
CA ARG A 230 9.87 -2.69 14.71
C ARG A 230 8.69 -2.38 15.64
N ASN A 231 7.84 -3.40 15.91
CA ASN A 231 6.71 -3.28 16.83
C ASN A 231 7.14 -2.88 18.24
N LYS A 232 8.25 -3.42 18.75
CA LYS A 232 8.80 -3.02 20.06
C LYS A 232 9.11 -1.52 20.11
N THR A 233 9.79 -1.00 19.08
CA THR A 233 10.10 0.44 18.99
C THR A 233 8.82 1.29 18.89
N ARG A 234 7.80 0.80 18.18
CA ARG A 234 6.48 1.46 18.11
C ARG A 234 5.84 1.56 19.49
N SER A 235 5.83 0.47 20.25
CA SER A 235 5.25 0.45 21.59
C SER A 235 6.01 1.39 22.55
N GLU A 236 7.35 1.36 22.52
CA GLU A 236 8.20 2.26 23.30
C GLU A 236 7.94 3.74 22.98
N LEU A 237 7.85 4.09 21.67
CA LEU A 237 7.55 5.45 21.22
C LEU A 237 6.13 5.87 21.59
N ASN A 238 5.13 4.99 21.49
CA ASN A 238 3.77 5.30 21.91
C ASN A 238 3.71 5.61 23.42
N ALA A 239 4.35 4.79 24.26
CA ALA A 239 4.42 5.05 25.71
C ALA A 239 5.15 6.35 26.02
N GLU A 240 6.24 6.66 25.30
CA GLU A 240 6.97 7.91 25.44
C GLU A 240 6.11 9.12 25.04
N MET A 241 5.40 9.03 23.91
CA MET A 241 4.52 10.10 23.43
C MET A 241 3.34 10.35 24.38
N ARG A 242 2.72 9.30 24.92
CA ARG A 242 1.65 9.45 25.94
C ARG A 242 2.16 10.23 27.15
N ARG A 243 3.36 9.90 27.65
CA ARG A 243 3.97 10.65 28.76
C ARG A 243 4.22 12.12 28.40
N TYR A 244 4.70 12.41 27.18
CA TYR A 244 4.92 13.81 26.76
C TYR A 244 3.62 14.60 26.60
N LEU A 245 2.53 13.94 26.23
CA LEU A 245 1.22 14.54 26.06
C LEU A 245 0.37 14.57 27.35
N GLY A 246 0.86 13.96 28.44
CA GLY A 246 0.12 13.87 29.70
C GLY A 246 -1.13 12.98 29.61
N VAL A 247 -1.16 12.01 28.67
CA VAL A 247 -2.27 11.06 28.52
C VAL A 247 -1.98 9.85 29.40
N SER A 248 -2.90 9.52 30.33
CA SER A 248 -2.82 8.29 31.14
C SER A 248 -2.96 7.04 30.26
N GLU A 249 -2.43 5.92 30.75
CA GLU A 249 -2.53 4.60 30.11
C GLU A 249 -3.96 4.12 29.98
#